data_009e8b11e6dbe689e929b4794db42a65
#
_entry.id   009e8b11e6dbe689e929b4794db42a65
#
_cell.length_a   1.000
_cell.length_b   1.000
_cell.length_c   1.000
_cell.angle_alpha   90.00
_cell.angle_beta   90.00
_cell.angle_gamma   90.00
#
_symmetry.space_group_name_H-M   'P 1'
#
loop_
_entity.id
_entity.type
_entity.pdbx_description
1 polymer ?
#
loop_
_entity_poly.entity_id
_entity_poly.type
_entity_poly.pdbx_seq_one_letter_code
_entity_poly.pdbx_strand_id
1 'polypeptide(L)'
;MSSLVADIGALDLTRRRRGRPDDAFGALVRSVVGQQLSTKAARTIYERLAALFGDRVPPPAELLAADEEELRAAGLSGRKTEYLRDLAGKVESGDLDLYSLHSLTDEEVANRLVSVRGLGQWTADMFLMFHLDRPDVLPVGDLGIRRAVEKAYGLPEAPPPGELLSLAAPWKPHRTLACIYLWESLESDK
;
A
#
# COMPACT_ATOMS: atom_id res chain seq x y z
N MET A 1 6.00 12.86 18.99
CA MET A 1 5.62 11.42 18.99
C MET A 1 5.17 10.92 20.36
N SER A 2 5.90 11.12 21.47
CA SER A 2 5.49 10.58 22.79
C SER A 2 4.11 11.06 23.26
N SER A 3 3.78 12.35 23.09
CA SER A 3 2.44 12.88 23.39
C SER A 3 1.37 12.23 22.50
N LEU A 4 1.59 12.13 21.20
CA LEU A 4 0.68 11.50 20.24
C LEU A 4 0.37 10.04 20.61
N VAL A 5 1.39 9.27 20.99
CA VAL A 5 1.23 7.88 21.45
C VAL A 5 0.42 7.82 22.75
N ALA A 6 0.66 8.73 23.68
CA ALA A 6 -0.08 8.81 24.94
C ALA A 6 -1.58 9.17 24.72
N ASP A 7 -1.85 10.09 23.78
CA ASP A 7 -3.19 10.55 23.49
C ASP A 7 -4.05 9.49 22.78
N ILE A 8 -3.45 8.75 21.83
CA ILE A 8 -4.12 7.70 21.06
C ILE A 8 -4.22 6.39 21.85
N GLY A 9 -3.23 6.10 22.70
CA GLY A 9 -3.14 4.84 23.43
C GLY A 9 -2.71 3.65 22.58
N ALA A 10 -3.08 2.44 22.99
CA ALA A 10 -2.70 1.21 22.30
C ALA A 10 -3.46 1.04 20.98
N LEU A 11 -2.73 0.79 19.89
CA LEU A 11 -3.31 0.54 18.58
C LEU A 11 -3.70 -0.92 18.39
N ASP A 12 -4.90 -1.17 17.85
CA ASP A 12 -5.25 -2.50 17.32
C ASP A 12 -4.70 -2.66 15.90
N LEU A 13 -3.46 -3.15 15.80
CA LEU A 13 -2.81 -3.39 14.51
C LEU A 13 -3.51 -4.50 13.69
N THR A 14 -4.27 -5.39 14.34
CA THR A 14 -5.00 -6.47 13.66
C THR A 14 -6.15 -5.90 12.81
N ARG A 15 -6.76 -4.78 13.24
CA ARG A 15 -7.80 -4.08 12.51
C ARG A 15 -7.32 -3.64 11.11
N ARG A 16 -6.06 -3.21 10.99
CA ARG A 16 -5.48 -2.76 9.72
C ARG A 16 -5.16 -3.90 8.76
N ARG A 17 -5.08 -5.13 9.25
CA ARG A 17 -4.89 -6.34 8.44
C ARG A 17 -6.20 -6.96 7.96
N ARG A 18 -7.34 -6.67 8.60
CA ARG A 18 -8.63 -7.27 8.24
C ARG A 18 -9.00 -7.03 6.78
N GLY A 19 -9.29 -8.12 6.06
CA GLY A 19 -9.68 -8.11 4.66
C GLY A 19 -8.55 -7.76 3.69
N ARG A 20 -7.28 -7.84 4.09
CA ARG A 20 -6.14 -7.81 3.19
C ARG A 20 -5.85 -9.23 2.70
N PRO A 21 -5.48 -9.42 1.42
CA PRO A 21 -5.01 -10.70 0.94
C PRO A 21 -3.77 -11.18 1.69
N ASP A 22 -3.71 -12.47 1.98
CA ASP A 22 -2.54 -13.08 2.63
C ASP A 22 -1.41 -13.30 1.64
N ASP A 23 -1.72 -13.39 0.35
CA ASP A 23 -0.72 -13.56 -0.70
C ASP A 23 -0.23 -12.22 -1.27
N ALA A 24 1.03 -12.20 -1.71
CA ALA A 24 1.71 -11.02 -2.23
C ALA A 24 1.06 -10.46 -3.51
N PHE A 25 0.64 -11.35 -4.42
CA PHE A 25 -0.01 -10.95 -5.66
C PHE A 25 -1.35 -10.26 -5.38
N GLY A 26 -2.19 -10.86 -4.56
CA GLY A 26 -3.46 -10.29 -4.15
C GLY A 26 -3.32 -8.94 -3.44
N ALA A 27 -2.29 -8.78 -2.60
CA ALA A 27 -1.99 -7.51 -1.94
C ALA A 27 -1.68 -6.40 -2.96
N LEU A 28 -0.90 -6.72 -4.01
CA LEU A 28 -0.57 -5.79 -5.10
C LEU A 28 -1.79 -5.50 -6.00
N VAL A 29 -2.57 -6.52 -6.35
CA VAL A 29 -3.85 -6.36 -7.09
C VAL A 29 -4.77 -5.39 -6.33
N ARG A 30 -4.97 -5.61 -5.04
CA ARG A 30 -5.78 -4.74 -4.20
C ARG A 30 -5.24 -3.31 -4.18
N SER A 31 -3.93 -3.14 -4.11
CA SER A 31 -3.30 -1.82 -4.13
C SER A 31 -3.57 -1.08 -5.44
N VAL A 32 -3.41 -1.73 -6.59
CA VAL A 32 -3.71 -1.15 -7.92
C VAL A 32 -5.19 -0.77 -8.02
N VAL A 33 -6.09 -1.67 -7.61
CA VAL A 33 -7.54 -1.39 -7.61
C VAL A 33 -7.87 -0.17 -6.76
N GLY A 34 -7.20 0.00 -5.61
CA GLY A 34 -7.45 1.08 -4.67
C GLY A 34 -6.91 2.45 -5.07
N GLN A 35 -6.00 2.55 -6.05
CA GLN A 35 -5.40 3.81 -6.45
C GLN A 35 -6.44 4.88 -6.81
N GLN A 36 -6.29 6.09 -6.23
CA GLN A 36 -7.14 7.27 -6.50
C GLN A 36 -8.64 7.06 -6.19
N LEU A 37 -8.98 6.13 -5.31
CA LEU A 37 -10.36 5.85 -4.91
C LEU A 37 -10.53 6.01 -3.39
N SER A 38 -11.76 6.28 -2.96
CA SER A 38 -12.13 6.14 -1.57
C SER A 38 -12.05 4.65 -1.16
N THR A 39 -11.83 4.38 0.13
CA THR A 39 -11.79 3.02 0.68
C THR A 39 -13.04 2.20 0.32
N LYS A 40 -14.23 2.85 0.36
CA LYS A 40 -15.50 2.21 0.00
C LYS A 40 -15.55 1.82 -1.48
N ALA A 41 -15.19 2.74 -2.38
CA ALA A 41 -15.18 2.48 -3.82
C ALA A 41 -14.15 1.40 -4.19
N ALA A 42 -12.94 1.49 -3.64
CA ALA A 42 -11.88 0.50 -3.83
C ALA A 42 -12.34 -0.90 -3.41
N ARG A 43 -12.99 -1.02 -2.26
CA ARG A 43 -13.52 -2.27 -1.75
C ARG A 43 -14.58 -2.86 -2.70
N THR A 44 -15.54 -2.06 -3.14
CA THR A 44 -16.60 -2.51 -4.05
C THR A 44 -16.05 -3.03 -5.38
N ILE A 45 -15.06 -2.34 -5.97
CA ILE A 45 -14.43 -2.78 -7.23
C ILE A 45 -13.62 -4.06 -7.00
N TYR A 46 -12.89 -4.15 -5.90
CA TYR A 46 -12.13 -5.33 -5.55
C TYR A 46 -13.03 -6.57 -5.35
N GLU A 47 -14.16 -6.42 -4.65
CA GLU A 47 -15.15 -7.48 -4.45
C GLU A 47 -15.77 -7.93 -5.79
N ARG A 48 -16.08 -6.99 -6.70
CA ARG A 48 -16.57 -7.31 -8.06
C ARG A 48 -15.52 -8.04 -8.89
N LEU A 49 -14.27 -7.60 -8.82
CA LEU A 49 -13.17 -8.31 -9.47
C LEU A 49 -13.03 -9.73 -8.94
N ALA A 50 -13.06 -9.93 -7.63
CA ALA A 50 -13.00 -11.26 -7.02
C ALA A 50 -14.17 -12.17 -7.45
N ALA A 51 -15.38 -11.60 -7.56
CA ALA A 51 -16.57 -12.33 -7.98
C ALA A 51 -16.46 -12.92 -9.42
N LEU A 52 -15.72 -12.26 -10.32
CA LEU A 52 -15.43 -12.81 -11.66
C LEU A 52 -14.63 -14.12 -11.59
N PHE A 53 -13.92 -14.36 -10.50
CA PHE A 53 -13.04 -15.51 -10.30
C PHE A 53 -13.47 -16.41 -9.13
N GLY A 54 -14.79 -16.45 -8.83
CA GLY A 54 -15.34 -17.32 -7.78
C GLY A 54 -15.02 -16.85 -6.36
N ASP A 55 -15.15 -15.53 -6.11
CA ASP A 55 -14.94 -14.86 -4.83
C ASP A 55 -13.51 -15.00 -4.27
N ARG A 56 -12.53 -15.13 -5.16
CA ARG A 56 -11.11 -15.19 -4.83
C ARG A 56 -10.27 -14.21 -5.65
N VAL A 57 -9.07 -13.93 -5.20
CA VAL A 57 -8.09 -13.25 -6.04
C VAL A 57 -7.68 -14.20 -7.17
N PRO A 58 -7.77 -13.77 -8.46
CA PRO A 58 -7.31 -14.61 -9.56
C PRO A 58 -5.79 -14.79 -9.47
N PRO A 59 -5.26 -15.99 -9.75
CA PRO A 59 -3.84 -16.15 -10.00
C PRO A 59 -3.43 -15.36 -11.26
N PRO A 60 -2.13 -15.02 -11.43
CA PRO A 60 -1.66 -14.21 -12.55
C PRO A 60 -2.12 -14.71 -13.92
N ALA A 61 -2.01 -16.01 -14.19
CA ALA A 61 -2.42 -16.61 -15.46
C ALA A 61 -3.92 -16.38 -15.77
N GLU A 62 -4.80 -16.53 -14.78
CA GLU A 62 -6.24 -16.30 -14.98
C GLU A 62 -6.55 -14.82 -15.23
N LEU A 63 -5.85 -13.92 -14.53
CA LEU A 63 -5.99 -12.47 -14.73
C LEU A 63 -5.55 -12.06 -16.15
N LEU A 64 -4.49 -12.66 -16.69
CA LEU A 64 -4.03 -12.43 -18.06
C LEU A 64 -5.02 -12.94 -19.10
N ALA A 65 -5.68 -14.08 -18.84
CA ALA A 65 -6.66 -14.69 -19.73
C ALA A 65 -8.04 -14.02 -19.67
N ALA A 66 -8.30 -13.19 -18.64
CA ALA A 66 -9.59 -12.55 -18.46
C ALA A 66 -9.94 -11.58 -19.59
N ASP A 67 -11.21 -11.54 -19.96
CA ASP A 67 -11.72 -10.59 -20.94
C ASP A 67 -11.62 -9.15 -20.41
N GLU A 68 -11.20 -8.23 -21.29
CA GLU A 68 -11.02 -6.82 -20.88
C GLU A 68 -12.36 -6.14 -20.57
N GLU A 69 -13.44 -6.50 -21.29
CA GLU A 69 -14.76 -5.92 -21.07
C GLU A 69 -15.32 -6.37 -19.72
N GLU A 70 -15.08 -7.62 -19.31
CA GLU A 70 -15.47 -8.14 -18.00
C GLU A 70 -14.72 -7.42 -16.87
N LEU A 71 -13.40 -7.22 -17.01
CA LEU A 71 -12.60 -6.47 -16.05
C LEU A 71 -13.08 -5.00 -15.93
N ARG A 72 -13.44 -4.38 -17.05
CA ARG A 72 -14.00 -3.02 -17.06
C ARG A 72 -15.40 -2.96 -16.46
N ALA A 73 -16.24 -3.97 -16.70
CA ALA A 73 -17.58 -4.08 -16.10
C ALA A 73 -17.50 -4.23 -14.57
N ALA A 74 -16.45 -4.87 -14.04
CA ALA A 74 -16.17 -4.90 -12.60
C ALA A 74 -15.81 -3.53 -12.01
N GLY A 75 -15.51 -2.53 -12.86
CA GLY A 75 -15.22 -1.16 -12.47
C GLY A 75 -13.74 -0.76 -12.58
N LEU A 76 -12.92 -1.56 -13.23
CA LEU A 76 -11.54 -1.21 -13.52
C LEU A 76 -11.46 -0.19 -14.67
N SER A 77 -10.64 0.85 -14.51
CA SER A 77 -10.30 1.70 -15.65
C SER A 77 -9.33 0.98 -16.58
N GLY A 78 -9.32 1.33 -17.88
CA GLY A 78 -8.38 0.75 -18.83
C GLY A 78 -6.93 0.80 -18.35
N ARG A 79 -6.52 1.93 -17.71
CA ARG A 79 -5.18 2.08 -17.13
C ARG A 79 -4.92 1.06 -16.01
N LYS A 80 -5.89 0.82 -15.12
CA LYS A 80 -5.74 -0.19 -14.05
C LYS A 80 -5.70 -1.60 -14.63
N THR A 81 -6.48 -1.89 -15.66
CA THR A 81 -6.41 -3.17 -16.38
C THR A 81 -5.02 -3.40 -16.97
N GLU A 82 -4.42 -2.38 -17.62
CA GLU A 82 -3.05 -2.45 -18.11
C GLU A 82 -2.02 -2.72 -16.98
N TYR A 83 -2.17 -2.04 -15.82
CA TYR A 83 -1.27 -2.23 -14.69
C TYR A 83 -1.37 -3.63 -14.09
N LEU A 84 -2.60 -4.16 -13.97
CA LEU A 84 -2.81 -5.52 -13.47
C LEU A 84 -2.26 -6.57 -14.44
N ARG A 85 -2.37 -6.35 -15.75
CA ARG A 85 -1.79 -7.25 -16.75
C ARG A 85 -0.27 -7.19 -16.77
N ASP A 86 0.35 -6.01 -16.61
CA ASP A 86 1.81 -5.90 -16.50
C ASP A 86 2.33 -6.61 -15.25
N LEU A 87 1.65 -6.42 -14.10
CA LEU A 87 1.97 -7.12 -12.86
C LEU A 87 1.87 -8.65 -13.05
N ALA A 88 0.74 -9.13 -13.58
CA ALA A 88 0.52 -10.56 -13.80
C ALA A 88 1.53 -11.16 -14.79
N GLY A 89 1.84 -10.44 -15.87
CA GLY A 89 2.82 -10.86 -16.87
C GLY A 89 4.22 -11.02 -16.28
N LYS A 90 4.66 -10.06 -15.46
CA LYS A 90 5.98 -10.12 -14.81
C LYS A 90 6.08 -11.26 -13.77
N VAL A 91 4.98 -11.57 -13.08
CA VAL A 91 4.96 -12.71 -12.16
C VAL A 91 4.99 -14.03 -12.93
N GLU A 92 4.20 -14.18 -14.00
CA GLU A 92 4.18 -15.40 -14.83
C GLU A 92 5.50 -15.63 -15.56
N SER A 93 6.18 -14.59 -16.06
CA SER A 93 7.49 -14.71 -16.70
C SER A 93 8.62 -15.01 -15.73
N GLY A 94 8.40 -14.81 -14.41
CA GLY A 94 9.44 -14.89 -13.41
C GLY A 94 10.31 -13.62 -13.27
N ASP A 95 10.00 -12.55 -14.03
CA ASP A 95 10.71 -11.26 -13.91
C ASP A 95 10.46 -10.61 -12.55
N LEU A 96 9.32 -10.92 -11.92
CA LEU A 96 8.97 -10.53 -10.56
C LEU A 96 8.67 -11.79 -9.72
N ASP A 97 9.67 -12.28 -9.03
CA ASP A 97 9.51 -13.37 -8.05
C ASP A 97 9.02 -12.81 -6.71
N LEU A 98 7.71 -12.93 -6.48
CA LEU A 98 7.05 -12.46 -5.26
C LEU A 98 7.43 -13.28 -4.02
N TYR A 99 7.83 -14.54 -4.19
CA TYR A 99 8.21 -15.41 -3.06
C TYR A 99 9.55 -15.01 -2.46
N SER A 100 10.47 -14.48 -3.26
CA SER A 100 11.78 -14.05 -2.79
C SER A 100 11.78 -12.71 -2.06
N LEU A 101 10.73 -11.88 -2.19
CA LEU A 101 10.69 -10.51 -1.67
C LEU A 101 10.93 -10.43 -0.16
N HIS A 102 10.51 -11.42 0.62
CA HIS A 102 10.70 -11.42 2.08
C HIS A 102 12.17 -11.49 2.50
N SER A 103 13.05 -12.06 1.64
CA SER A 103 14.49 -12.21 1.91
C SER A 103 15.33 -11.03 1.43
N LEU A 104 14.74 -10.09 0.70
CA LEU A 104 15.42 -8.92 0.15
C LEU A 104 15.41 -7.74 1.12
N THR A 105 16.30 -6.80 0.89
CA THR A 105 16.29 -5.49 1.57
C THR A 105 15.07 -4.67 1.13
N ASP A 106 14.67 -3.69 1.93
CA ASP A 106 13.54 -2.81 1.61
C ASP A 106 13.76 -2.05 0.30
N GLU A 107 14.99 -1.64 0.02
CA GLU A 107 15.38 -0.97 -1.23
C GLU A 107 15.25 -1.90 -2.45
N GLU A 108 15.72 -3.13 -2.33
CA GLU A 108 15.58 -4.13 -3.40
C GLU A 108 14.12 -4.46 -3.70
N VAL A 109 13.30 -4.63 -2.66
CA VAL A 109 11.85 -4.83 -2.80
C VAL A 109 11.21 -3.64 -3.52
N ALA A 110 11.49 -2.42 -3.07
CA ALA A 110 10.95 -1.21 -3.68
C ALA A 110 11.34 -1.11 -5.17
N ASN A 111 12.62 -1.33 -5.50
CA ASN A 111 13.10 -1.29 -6.87
C ASN A 111 12.42 -2.32 -7.78
N ARG A 112 12.22 -3.54 -7.29
CA ARG A 112 11.48 -4.59 -8.04
C ARG A 112 10.02 -4.21 -8.26
N LEU A 113 9.33 -3.73 -7.24
CA LEU A 113 7.92 -3.34 -7.36
C LEU A 113 7.73 -2.13 -8.27
N VAL A 114 8.58 -1.10 -8.17
CA VAL A 114 8.51 0.10 -9.01
C VAL A 114 8.81 -0.20 -10.49
N SER A 115 9.49 -1.30 -10.82
CA SER A 115 9.66 -1.75 -12.20
C SER A 115 8.36 -2.18 -12.88
N VAL A 116 7.31 -2.48 -12.11
CA VAL A 116 5.97 -2.81 -12.62
C VAL A 116 5.23 -1.53 -12.97
N ARG A 117 4.66 -1.49 -14.16
CA ARG A 117 3.91 -0.34 -14.64
C ARG A 117 2.74 -0.01 -13.68
N GLY A 118 2.70 1.23 -13.22
CA GLY A 118 1.64 1.70 -12.32
C GLY A 118 1.89 1.44 -10.84
N LEU A 119 2.94 0.74 -10.46
CA LEU A 119 3.38 0.65 -9.08
C LEU A 119 4.44 1.73 -8.82
N GLY A 120 4.14 2.66 -7.93
CA GLY A 120 5.08 3.71 -7.52
C GLY A 120 5.67 3.43 -6.14
N GLN A 121 6.59 4.31 -5.72
CA GLN A 121 7.25 4.23 -4.41
C GLN A 121 6.24 4.11 -3.26
N TRP A 122 5.17 4.89 -3.28
CA TRP A 122 4.13 4.81 -2.25
C TRP A 122 3.50 3.41 -2.16
N THR A 123 3.26 2.75 -3.29
CA THR A 123 2.73 1.38 -3.31
C THR A 123 3.74 0.38 -2.74
N ALA A 124 5.01 0.55 -3.08
CA ALA A 124 6.08 -0.27 -2.53
C ALA A 124 6.21 -0.08 -1.00
N ASP A 125 6.14 1.16 -0.51
CA ASP A 125 6.14 1.45 0.93
C ASP A 125 4.96 0.78 1.64
N MET A 126 3.75 0.86 1.07
CA MET A 126 2.56 0.19 1.62
C MET A 126 2.69 -1.33 1.64
N PHE A 127 3.30 -1.91 0.62
CA PHE A 127 3.58 -3.34 0.57
C PHE A 127 4.59 -3.77 1.64
N LEU A 128 5.68 -3.03 1.77
CA LEU A 128 6.68 -3.24 2.83
C LEU A 128 6.06 -3.17 4.24
N MET A 129 5.28 -2.12 4.51
CA MET A 129 4.68 -1.88 5.82
C MET A 129 3.63 -2.92 6.20
N PHE A 130 2.77 -3.30 5.25
CA PHE A 130 1.53 -4.00 5.56
C PHE A 130 1.43 -5.42 5.02
N HIS A 131 2.32 -5.81 4.11
CA HIS A 131 2.41 -7.19 3.62
C HIS A 131 3.68 -7.89 4.13
N LEU A 132 4.83 -7.22 4.05
CA LEU A 132 6.09 -7.76 4.56
C LEU A 132 6.37 -7.43 6.04
N ASP A 133 5.50 -6.65 6.69
CA ASP A 133 5.62 -6.25 8.10
C ASP A 133 6.97 -5.59 8.48
N ARG A 134 7.54 -4.85 7.52
CA ARG A 134 8.81 -4.17 7.77
C ARG A 134 8.63 -3.06 8.82
N PRO A 135 9.43 -3.07 9.91
CA PRO A 135 9.20 -2.19 11.06
C PRO A 135 9.63 -0.75 10.82
N ASP A 136 10.51 -0.49 9.86
CA ASP A 136 11.22 0.79 9.73
C ASP A 136 11.05 1.47 8.36
N VAL A 137 9.85 1.46 7.82
CA VAL A 137 9.50 2.12 6.54
C VAL A 137 8.92 3.50 6.81
N LEU A 138 9.31 4.48 5.99
CA LEU A 138 8.79 5.85 6.02
C LEU A 138 8.33 6.27 4.62
N PRO A 139 7.03 6.32 4.35
CA PRO A 139 6.49 6.76 3.07
C PRO A 139 6.56 8.28 2.94
N VAL A 140 7.74 8.81 2.61
CA VAL A 140 8.03 10.25 2.56
C VAL A 140 7.14 11.03 1.57
N GLY A 141 6.61 10.34 0.55
CA GLY A 141 5.67 10.91 -0.42
C GLY A 141 4.21 10.94 0.05
N ASP A 142 3.90 10.31 1.18
CA ASP A 142 2.52 10.24 1.70
C ASP A 142 2.08 11.60 2.26
N LEU A 143 1.06 12.20 1.63
CA LEU A 143 0.56 13.50 2.05
C LEU A 143 -0.12 13.44 3.42
N GLY A 144 -0.76 12.31 3.76
CA GLY A 144 -1.36 12.10 5.07
C GLY A 144 -0.31 12.14 6.18
N ILE A 145 0.79 11.41 6.01
CA ILE A 145 1.92 11.44 6.95
C ILE A 145 2.50 12.85 7.10
N ARG A 146 2.72 13.55 5.99
CA ARG A 146 3.29 14.90 6.01
C ARG A 146 2.36 15.88 6.75
N ARG A 147 1.04 15.82 6.52
CA ARG A 147 0.05 16.63 7.24
C ARG A 147 -0.07 16.27 8.71
N ALA A 148 -0.01 14.98 9.04
CA ALA A 148 -0.02 14.55 10.44
C ALA A 148 1.22 15.04 11.19
N VAL A 149 2.39 15.05 10.55
CA VAL A 149 3.64 15.62 11.11
C VAL A 149 3.52 17.13 11.27
N GLU A 150 3.04 17.85 10.24
CA GLU A 150 2.76 19.29 10.33
C GLU A 150 1.97 19.62 11.62
N LYS A 151 0.87 18.92 11.82
CA LYS A 151 0.00 19.09 12.98
C LYS A 151 0.68 18.69 14.30
N ALA A 152 1.26 17.49 14.35
CA ALA A 152 1.85 16.95 15.59
C ALA A 152 3.10 17.74 16.07
N TYR A 153 3.80 18.41 15.17
CA TYR A 153 4.99 19.21 15.46
C TYR A 153 4.74 20.72 15.43
N GLY A 154 3.50 21.16 15.11
CA GLY A 154 3.16 22.58 15.03
C GLY A 154 3.90 23.33 13.93
N LEU A 155 4.16 22.65 12.81
CA LEU A 155 4.88 23.25 11.68
C LEU A 155 3.95 24.20 10.90
N PRO A 156 4.49 25.23 10.23
CA PRO A 156 3.70 26.17 9.43
C PRO A 156 3.09 25.54 8.17
N GLU A 157 3.69 24.45 7.66
CA GLU A 157 3.23 23.70 6.49
C GLU A 157 3.73 22.25 6.53
N ALA A 158 3.14 21.40 5.68
CA ALA A 158 3.53 20.00 5.58
C ALA A 158 4.98 19.85 5.10
N PRO A 159 5.87 19.24 5.88
CA PRO A 159 7.31 19.23 5.60
C PRO A 159 7.58 18.51 4.25
N PRO A 160 8.52 19.00 3.43
CA PRO A 160 8.95 18.28 2.23
C PRO A 160 9.65 16.96 2.60
N PRO A 161 9.77 16.00 1.64
CA PRO A 161 10.33 14.67 1.92
C PRO A 161 11.69 14.66 2.63
N GLY A 162 12.61 15.56 2.27
CA GLY A 162 13.93 15.63 2.89
C GLY A 162 13.89 16.10 4.36
N GLU A 163 13.02 17.06 4.69
CA GLU A 163 12.79 17.50 6.06
C GLU A 163 12.10 16.43 6.89
N LEU A 164 11.10 15.75 6.31
CA LEU A 164 10.43 14.63 6.96
C LEU A 164 11.41 13.52 7.34
N LEU A 165 12.39 13.20 6.49
CA LEU A 165 13.44 12.22 6.79
C LEU A 165 14.22 12.61 8.04
N SER A 166 14.57 13.89 8.17
CA SER A 166 15.31 14.43 9.33
C SER A 166 14.48 14.38 10.61
N LEU A 167 13.21 14.80 10.54
CA LEU A 167 12.26 14.76 11.66
C LEU A 167 11.96 13.33 12.13
N ALA A 168 11.95 12.37 11.20
CA ALA A 168 11.67 10.96 11.48
C ALA A 168 12.91 10.14 11.89
N ALA A 169 14.11 10.73 11.89
CA ALA A 169 15.33 10.01 12.27
C ALA A 169 15.27 9.42 13.69
N PRO A 170 14.70 10.12 14.71
CA PRO A 170 14.55 9.57 16.07
C PRO A 170 13.51 8.43 16.18
N TRP A 171 12.69 8.19 15.15
CA TRP A 171 11.67 7.12 15.18
C TRP A 171 12.24 5.75 14.82
N LYS A 172 13.47 5.69 14.28
CA LYS A 172 14.15 4.43 14.00
C LYS A 172 14.34 3.60 15.27
N PRO A 173 14.19 2.28 15.19
CA PRO A 173 13.87 1.44 14.03
C PRO A 173 12.36 1.16 13.87
N HIS A 174 11.47 2.06 14.31
CA HIS A 174 10.02 1.85 14.39
C HIS A 174 9.22 2.86 13.57
N ARG A 175 9.76 3.33 12.43
CA ARG A 175 9.11 4.36 11.60
C ARG A 175 7.76 3.91 11.05
N THR A 176 7.59 2.61 10.74
CA THR A 176 6.29 2.05 10.36
C THR A 176 5.23 2.28 11.43
N LEU A 177 5.54 1.97 12.68
CA LEU A 177 4.61 2.16 13.80
C LEU A 177 4.31 3.66 14.01
N ALA A 178 5.33 4.52 13.93
CA ALA A 178 5.14 5.97 14.02
C ALA A 178 4.18 6.50 12.93
N CYS A 179 4.31 6.01 11.69
CA CYS A 179 3.40 6.35 10.59
C CYS A 179 1.96 5.89 10.86
N ILE A 180 1.77 4.72 11.47
CA ILE A 180 0.43 4.23 11.83
C ILE A 180 -0.22 5.15 12.86
N TYR A 181 0.50 5.59 13.89
CA TYR A 181 0.01 6.57 14.86
C TYR A 181 -0.33 7.93 14.20
N LEU A 182 0.50 8.38 13.27
CA LEU A 182 0.25 9.63 12.52
C LEU A 182 -1.02 9.54 11.68
N TRP A 183 -1.28 8.45 10.97
CA TRP A 183 -2.55 8.27 10.26
C TRP A 183 -3.74 8.20 11.21
N GLU A 184 -3.63 7.50 12.34
CA GLU A 184 -4.70 7.40 13.32
C GLU A 184 -5.09 8.78 13.89
N SER A 185 -4.13 9.67 14.11
CA SER A 185 -4.38 11.03 14.57
C SER A 185 -5.23 11.87 13.62
N LEU A 186 -5.17 11.60 12.31
CA LEU A 186 -5.99 12.27 11.32
C LEU A 186 -7.43 11.72 11.26
N GLU A 187 -7.66 10.49 11.70
CA GLU A 187 -8.99 9.87 11.75
C GLU A 187 -9.75 10.28 13.00
N SER A 188 -9.05 10.53 14.12
CA SER A 188 -9.64 10.91 15.41
C SER A 188 -10.15 12.36 15.45
N ASP A 189 -9.77 13.19 14.45
CA ASP A 189 -10.20 14.58 14.32
C ASP A 189 -11.47 14.78 13.48
N LYS A 190 -12.11 13.70 13.03
CA LYS A 190 -13.38 13.72 12.26
C LYS A 190 -14.57 13.34 13.13
#